data_4f1654d9fd75dea9d37d8c4053edf224
#
_entry.id   4f1654d9fd75dea9d37d8c4053edf224
#
_cell.length_a   1.000
_cell.length_b   1.000
_cell.length_c   1.000
_cell.angle_alpha   90.00
_cell.angle_beta   90.00
_cell.angle_gamma   90.00
#
_symmetry.space_group_name_H-M   'P 1'
#
loop_
_entity.id
_entity.type
_entity.pdbx_description
1 polymer ?
#
loop_
_entity_poly.entity_id
_entity_poly.type
_entity_poly.pdbx_seq_one_letter_code
_entity_poly.pdbx_strand_id
1 'polypeptide(L)'
;MLRSKLLLGMSTLLLAGTVQAEQSIEMHQVDAEGVGDSIGTVTLEDSDYGLLLTPDLSDLEGGMHGFHVHQNASCEPAEKGGEQVAAAAAGGHFDPEGTGTHQGPYGNGHLGDLPVLMVGEEGNAITPVLAPRLEMADLKGHAVIIHEGGDTYSDQPELGGGGARVACGVVEK
;
A
#
# COMPACT_ATOMS: atom_id res chain seq x y z
N MET A 1 41.97 -61.06 -11.10
CA MET A 1 40.71 -60.50 -11.64
C MET A 1 40.13 -59.53 -10.59
N LEU A 2 40.42 -58.25 -10.71
CA LEU A 2 39.98 -57.24 -9.75
C LEU A 2 38.75 -56.53 -10.32
N ARG A 3 37.56 -56.72 -9.69
CA ARG A 3 36.31 -56.06 -10.10
C ARG A 3 36.19 -54.72 -9.38
N SER A 4 36.43 -53.64 -10.13
CA SER A 4 36.20 -52.29 -9.66
C SER A 4 34.69 -52.03 -9.62
N LYS A 5 34.15 -51.72 -8.44
CA LYS A 5 32.75 -51.25 -8.28
C LYS A 5 32.75 -49.73 -8.39
N LEU A 6 32.16 -49.25 -9.47
CA LEU A 6 31.88 -47.81 -9.69
C LEU A 6 30.65 -47.44 -8.85
N LEU A 7 30.83 -46.66 -7.79
CA LEU A 7 29.73 -46.04 -7.03
C LEU A 7 29.29 -44.76 -7.74
N LEU A 8 28.12 -44.82 -8.33
CA LEU A 8 27.45 -43.62 -8.92
C LEU A 8 26.81 -42.85 -7.78
N GLY A 9 27.45 -41.74 -7.37
CA GLY A 9 26.89 -40.83 -6.39
C GLY A 9 25.80 -39.97 -7.06
N MET A 10 24.55 -40.18 -6.64
CA MET A 10 23.40 -39.37 -7.05
C MET A 10 23.37 -38.11 -6.19
N SER A 11 23.84 -37.00 -6.74
CA SER A 11 23.76 -35.65 -6.10
C SER A 11 22.32 -35.12 -6.24
N THR A 12 21.57 -35.13 -5.14
CA THR A 12 20.27 -34.46 -5.07
C THR A 12 20.49 -32.95 -4.94
N LEU A 13 20.17 -32.21 -6.00
CA LEU A 13 20.13 -30.75 -6.00
C LEU A 13 18.87 -30.32 -5.25
N LEU A 14 19.01 -29.85 -4.01
CA LEU A 14 17.94 -29.17 -3.27
C LEU A 14 17.76 -27.79 -3.87
N LEU A 15 16.68 -27.56 -4.63
CA LEU A 15 16.21 -26.24 -4.94
C LEU A 15 15.66 -25.63 -3.65
N ALA A 16 16.41 -24.74 -3.02
CA ALA A 16 15.89 -23.84 -2.00
C ALA A 16 15.02 -22.79 -2.72
N GLY A 17 13.70 -22.96 -2.69
CA GLY A 17 12.79 -21.90 -3.08
C GLY A 17 12.92 -20.75 -2.07
N THR A 18 13.17 -19.53 -2.54
CA THR A 18 13.07 -18.33 -1.71
C THR A 18 11.60 -18.14 -1.36
N VAL A 19 11.26 -18.31 -0.09
CA VAL A 19 9.96 -17.85 0.43
C VAL A 19 10.06 -16.33 0.46
N GLN A 20 9.30 -15.65 -0.40
CA GLN A 20 9.15 -14.20 -0.38
C GLN A 20 8.46 -13.83 0.94
N ALA A 21 8.99 -12.82 1.64
CA ALA A 21 8.35 -12.31 2.84
C ALA A 21 7.04 -11.62 2.45
N GLU A 22 5.97 -11.94 3.16
CA GLU A 22 4.64 -11.35 3.01
C GLU A 22 4.30 -10.65 4.32
N GLN A 23 3.74 -9.45 4.24
CA GLN A 23 3.25 -8.70 5.39
C GLN A 23 1.81 -8.26 5.13
N SER A 24 0.94 -8.40 6.11
CA SER A 24 -0.44 -7.92 6.04
C SER A 24 -0.63 -6.69 6.92
N ILE A 25 -1.33 -5.70 6.41
CA ILE A 25 -1.78 -4.50 7.13
C ILE A 25 -3.28 -4.57 7.33
N GLU A 26 -3.75 -4.38 8.56
CA GLU A 26 -5.17 -4.22 8.84
C GLU A 26 -5.60 -2.80 8.51
N MET A 27 -6.69 -2.66 7.75
CA MET A 27 -7.26 -1.39 7.34
C MET A 27 -8.51 -1.09 8.15
N HIS A 28 -8.63 0.14 8.62
CA HIS A 28 -9.75 0.61 9.44
C HIS A 28 -10.42 1.80 8.78
N GLN A 29 -11.73 1.94 8.94
CA GLN A 29 -12.43 3.19 8.67
C GLN A 29 -11.85 4.31 9.54
N VAL A 30 -11.82 5.53 9.01
CA VAL A 30 -11.37 6.70 9.76
C VAL A 30 -12.30 7.89 9.53
N ASP A 31 -12.51 8.65 10.60
CA ASP A 31 -13.28 9.89 10.58
C ASP A 31 -12.63 10.96 11.49
N ALA A 32 -13.33 12.05 11.72
CA ALA A 32 -12.87 13.13 12.57
C ALA A 32 -12.83 12.76 14.07
N GLU A 33 -13.56 11.73 14.46
CA GLU A 33 -13.63 11.21 15.83
C GLU A 33 -12.51 10.19 16.11
N GLY A 34 -11.93 9.55 15.08
CA GLY A 34 -10.80 8.64 15.25
C GLY A 34 -10.77 7.46 14.28
N VAL A 35 -10.16 6.38 14.75
CA VAL A 35 -10.05 5.10 14.05
C VAL A 35 -11.25 4.25 14.40
N GLY A 36 -11.98 3.81 13.39
CA GLY A 36 -13.20 3.00 13.49
C GLY A 36 -12.97 1.51 13.33
N ASP A 37 -14.00 0.83 12.80
CA ASP A 37 -14.00 -0.62 12.61
C ASP A 37 -13.00 -1.06 11.52
N SER A 38 -12.52 -2.29 11.64
CA SER A 38 -11.71 -2.94 10.60
C SER A 38 -12.57 -3.24 9.38
N ILE A 39 -12.03 -2.94 8.20
CA ILE A 39 -12.64 -3.23 6.90
C ILE A 39 -11.91 -4.33 6.12
N GLY A 40 -10.95 -4.98 6.72
CA GLY A 40 -10.15 -6.04 6.12
C GLY A 40 -8.66 -5.75 6.08
N THR A 41 -7.96 -6.35 5.14
CA THR A 41 -6.49 -6.28 5.08
C THR A 41 -5.97 -5.94 3.69
N VAL A 42 -4.74 -5.41 3.65
CA VAL A 42 -3.93 -5.31 2.43
C VAL A 42 -2.65 -6.12 2.65
N THR A 43 -2.44 -7.12 1.81
CA THR A 43 -1.22 -7.92 1.81
C THR A 43 -0.16 -7.25 0.95
N LEU A 44 1.07 -7.17 1.46
CA LEU A 44 2.25 -6.61 0.81
C LEU A 44 3.21 -7.73 0.43
N GLU A 45 3.66 -7.74 -0.80
CA GLU A 45 4.64 -8.70 -1.31
C GLU A 45 5.60 -8.02 -2.28
N ASP A 46 6.92 -8.17 -2.05
CA ASP A 46 7.90 -7.71 -3.01
C ASP A 46 7.91 -8.62 -4.25
N SER A 47 8.01 -8.03 -5.43
CA SER A 47 8.14 -8.72 -6.69
C SER A 47 9.31 -8.20 -7.53
N ASP A 48 9.66 -8.91 -8.61
CA ASP A 48 10.67 -8.44 -9.57
C ASP A 48 10.28 -7.11 -10.27
N TYR A 49 9.04 -6.65 -10.08
CA TYR A 49 8.47 -5.48 -10.77
C TYR A 49 8.07 -4.36 -9.81
N GLY A 50 8.34 -4.49 -8.52
CA GLY A 50 7.96 -3.58 -7.45
C GLY A 50 7.07 -4.23 -6.40
N LEU A 51 6.47 -3.43 -5.54
CA LEU A 51 5.60 -3.87 -4.46
C LEU A 51 4.21 -4.21 -5.00
N LEU A 52 3.76 -5.44 -4.75
CA LEU A 52 2.39 -5.87 -4.98
C LEU A 52 1.58 -5.64 -3.71
N LEU A 53 0.46 -4.92 -3.84
CA LEU A 53 -0.51 -4.70 -2.76
C LEU A 53 -1.79 -5.45 -3.15
N THR A 54 -2.13 -6.46 -2.36
CA THR A 54 -3.33 -7.29 -2.59
C THR A 54 -4.37 -6.96 -1.51
N PRO A 55 -5.42 -6.19 -1.85
CA PRO A 55 -6.49 -5.87 -0.92
C PRO A 55 -7.47 -7.06 -0.77
N ASP A 56 -7.99 -7.19 0.44
CA ASP A 56 -9.18 -8.00 0.80
C ASP A 56 -10.00 -7.14 1.74
N LEU A 57 -10.74 -6.18 1.17
CA LEU A 57 -11.44 -5.11 1.87
C LEU A 57 -12.93 -5.12 1.56
N SER A 58 -13.73 -4.66 2.52
CA SER A 58 -15.18 -4.45 2.41
C SER A 58 -15.58 -3.08 2.94
N ASP A 59 -16.88 -2.78 2.88
CA ASP A 59 -17.48 -1.58 3.48
C ASP A 59 -16.92 -0.24 2.95
N LEU A 60 -16.49 -0.23 1.70
CA LEU A 60 -16.09 0.97 0.95
C LEU A 60 -17.20 1.39 -0.03
N GLU A 61 -17.20 2.64 -0.47
CA GLU A 61 -18.05 3.08 -1.57
C GLU A 61 -17.54 2.51 -2.90
N GLY A 62 -18.45 2.09 -3.81
CA GLY A 62 -18.06 1.55 -5.11
C GLY A 62 -17.48 2.62 -6.03
N GLY A 63 -16.35 2.33 -6.68
CA GLY A 63 -15.70 3.26 -7.60
C GLY A 63 -14.18 3.20 -7.60
N MET A 64 -13.55 4.24 -8.11
CA MET A 64 -12.09 4.44 -8.04
C MET A 64 -11.76 5.33 -6.85
N HIS A 65 -10.78 4.91 -6.07
CA HIS A 65 -10.31 5.61 -4.89
C HIS A 65 -8.83 5.95 -4.99
N GLY A 66 -8.45 7.16 -4.58
CA GLY A 66 -7.06 7.52 -4.33
C GLY A 66 -6.48 6.59 -3.27
N PHE A 67 -5.31 6.07 -3.52
CA PHE A 67 -4.64 5.08 -2.68
C PHE A 67 -3.18 5.48 -2.53
N HIS A 68 -2.74 5.80 -1.31
CA HIS A 68 -1.43 6.41 -1.12
C HIS A 68 -0.75 5.93 0.15
N VAL A 69 0.59 5.89 0.11
CA VAL A 69 1.44 5.82 1.30
C VAL A 69 1.65 7.23 1.84
N HIS A 70 1.42 7.43 3.14
CA HIS A 70 1.57 8.70 3.84
C HIS A 70 2.80 8.72 4.75
N GLN A 71 3.25 9.94 5.11
CA GLN A 71 4.55 10.19 5.79
C GLN A 71 4.71 9.51 7.14
N ASN A 72 3.63 9.42 7.95
CA ASN A 72 3.73 8.98 9.34
C ASN A 72 2.89 7.72 9.58
N ALA A 73 3.37 6.84 10.46
CA ALA A 73 2.67 5.64 10.90
C ALA A 73 1.55 6.01 11.91
N SER A 74 0.52 6.70 11.44
CA SER A 74 -0.61 7.09 12.29
C SER A 74 -1.89 7.20 11.48
N CYS A 75 -2.98 6.66 12.00
CA CYS A 75 -4.33 6.82 11.47
C CYS A 75 -5.16 7.82 12.29
N GLU A 76 -4.57 8.44 13.31
CA GLU A 76 -5.27 9.38 14.19
C GLU A 76 -5.68 10.66 13.46
N PRO A 77 -6.85 11.24 13.82
CA PRO A 77 -7.20 12.56 13.35
C PRO A 77 -6.25 13.62 13.92
N ALA A 78 -6.15 14.75 13.24
CA ALA A 78 -5.44 15.92 13.74
C ALA A 78 -6.12 17.21 13.30
N GLU A 79 -5.86 18.29 14.03
CA GLU A 79 -6.39 19.60 13.70
C GLU A 79 -5.73 20.14 12.41
N LYS A 80 -6.54 20.56 11.45
CA LYS A 80 -6.12 21.21 10.25
C LYS A 80 -7.09 22.38 9.94
N GLY A 81 -6.58 23.61 10.01
CA GLY A 81 -7.40 24.78 9.77
C GLY A 81 -8.49 25.05 10.83
N GLY A 82 -8.36 24.53 12.04
CA GLY A 82 -9.32 24.71 13.14
C GLY A 82 -10.39 23.59 13.22
N GLU A 83 -10.29 22.57 12.37
CA GLU A 83 -11.20 21.42 12.34
C GLU A 83 -10.42 20.11 12.50
N GLN A 84 -11.04 19.11 13.14
CA GLN A 84 -10.49 17.76 13.18
C GLN A 84 -10.67 17.10 11.81
N VAL A 85 -9.59 16.54 11.28
CA VAL A 85 -9.57 15.89 9.97
C VAL A 85 -9.13 14.45 10.14
N ALA A 86 -9.89 13.51 9.56
CA ALA A 86 -9.63 12.08 9.59
C ALA A 86 -8.20 11.74 9.17
N ALA A 87 -7.53 10.89 9.94
CA ALA A 87 -6.17 10.41 9.70
C ALA A 87 -5.13 11.51 9.37
N ALA A 88 -5.38 12.77 9.76
CA ALA A 88 -4.49 13.89 9.40
C ALA A 88 -3.10 13.78 10.05
N ALA A 89 -2.96 13.04 11.15
CA ALA A 89 -1.66 12.74 11.76
C ALA A 89 -0.72 11.93 10.85
N ALA A 90 -1.25 11.24 9.84
CA ALA A 90 -0.44 10.56 8.81
C ALA A 90 0.40 11.53 7.96
N GLY A 91 0.08 12.82 7.95
CA GLY A 91 0.79 13.81 7.14
C GLY A 91 0.38 13.81 5.67
N GLY A 92 1.26 14.30 4.79
CA GLY A 92 1.11 14.28 3.32
C GLY A 92 1.48 12.92 2.72
N HIS A 93 1.48 12.82 1.39
CA HIS A 93 1.99 11.65 0.69
C HIS A 93 3.49 11.45 1.01
N PHE A 94 3.93 10.20 1.04
CA PHE A 94 5.34 9.86 1.29
C PHE A 94 6.20 10.37 0.13
N ASP A 95 7.06 11.35 0.43
CA ASP A 95 7.90 12.04 -0.55
C ASP A 95 9.33 12.21 0.01
N PRO A 96 10.12 11.13 0.04
CA PRO A 96 11.47 11.15 0.61
C PRO A 96 12.45 12.02 -0.19
N GLU A 97 12.17 12.27 -1.46
CA GLU A 97 13.01 13.11 -2.34
C GLU A 97 12.61 14.59 -2.30
N GLY A 98 11.48 14.93 -1.67
CA GLY A 98 10.99 16.31 -1.57
C GLY A 98 10.60 16.90 -2.92
N THR A 99 10.00 16.10 -3.79
CA THR A 99 9.58 16.51 -5.14
C THR A 99 8.45 17.53 -5.10
N GLY A 100 7.57 17.41 -4.07
CA GLY A 100 6.41 18.28 -3.87
C GLY A 100 5.40 18.23 -5.00
N THR A 101 5.36 17.16 -5.79
CA THR A 101 4.45 17.01 -6.93
C THR A 101 3.76 15.65 -6.92
N HIS A 102 2.46 15.65 -7.26
CA HIS A 102 1.67 14.44 -7.42
C HIS A 102 1.67 14.01 -8.89
N GLN A 103 2.31 12.87 -9.22
CA GLN A 103 2.46 12.39 -10.59
C GLN A 103 2.07 10.91 -10.75
N GLY A 104 1.41 10.36 -9.74
CA GLY A 104 0.98 8.96 -9.73
C GLY A 104 2.13 7.95 -9.67
N PRO A 105 1.80 6.65 -9.75
CA PRO A 105 2.74 5.55 -9.44
C PRO A 105 3.88 5.39 -10.45
N TYR A 106 3.75 5.94 -11.66
CA TYR A 106 4.71 5.78 -12.75
C TYR A 106 5.51 7.06 -13.05
N GLY A 107 5.17 8.18 -12.40
CA GLY A 107 5.84 9.46 -12.55
C GLY A 107 7.06 9.63 -11.63
N ASN A 108 7.62 10.84 -11.61
CA ASN A 108 8.76 11.20 -10.75
C ASN A 108 8.32 12.09 -9.57
N GLY A 109 7.02 12.06 -9.20
CA GLY A 109 6.47 12.74 -8.04
C GLY A 109 6.64 11.94 -6.75
N HIS A 110 5.73 12.19 -5.79
CA HIS A 110 5.76 11.48 -4.50
C HIS A 110 5.96 9.98 -4.68
N LEU A 111 6.82 9.37 -3.87
CA LEU A 111 7.05 7.93 -3.91
C LEU A 111 5.82 7.15 -3.44
N GLY A 112 5.04 7.76 -2.54
CA GLY A 112 3.81 7.18 -1.98
C GLY A 112 2.59 7.21 -2.88
N ASP A 113 2.67 7.74 -4.11
CA ASP A 113 1.55 7.71 -5.06
C ASP A 113 1.40 6.29 -5.61
N LEU A 114 0.30 5.60 -5.24
CA LEU A 114 -0.01 4.24 -5.69
C LEU A 114 -0.99 4.26 -6.87
N PRO A 115 -1.15 3.14 -7.61
CA PRO A 115 -2.28 3.00 -8.51
C PRO A 115 -3.61 3.11 -7.75
N VAL A 116 -4.63 3.68 -8.40
CA VAL A 116 -5.99 3.78 -7.82
C VAL A 116 -6.48 2.42 -7.35
N LEU A 117 -7.19 2.42 -6.23
CA LEU A 117 -7.89 1.25 -5.73
C LEU A 117 -9.25 1.15 -6.43
N MET A 118 -9.55 -0.02 -6.98
CA MET A 118 -10.85 -0.30 -7.58
C MET A 118 -11.75 -1.00 -6.57
N VAL A 119 -12.89 -0.38 -6.27
CA VAL A 119 -13.92 -0.93 -5.39
C VAL A 119 -15.13 -1.32 -6.23
N GLY A 120 -15.59 -2.56 -6.09
CA GLY A 120 -16.78 -3.06 -6.76
C GLY A 120 -18.08 -2.41 -6.25
N GLU A 121 -19.18 -2.57 -6.98
CA GLU A 121 -20.51 -2.01 -6.61
C GLU A 121 -21.02 -2.52 -5.25
N GLU A 122 -20.53 -3.67 -4.78
CA GLU A 122 -20.87 -4.26 -3.48
C GLU A 122 -19.97 -3.77 -2.33
N GLY A 123 -19.07 -2.81 -2.59
CA GLY A 123 -18.17 -2.24 -1.59
C GLY A 123 -16.90 -3.03 -1.30
N ASN A 124 -16.58 -4.02 -2.15
CA ASN A 124 -15.40 -4.87 -1.96
C ASN A 124 -14.24 -4.44 -2.86
N ALA A 125 -13.02 -4.37 -2.31
CA ALA A 125 -11.79 -4.19 -3.07
C ALA A 125 -10.92 -5.45 -2.94
N ILE A 126 -10.73 -6.16 -4.07
CA ILE A 126 -9.98 -7.42 -4.14
C ILE A 126 -8.99 -7.45 -5.32
N THR A 127 -8.90 -6.36 -6.07
CA THR A 127 -8.01 -6.29 -7.25
C THR A 127 -6.62 -5.83 -6.82
N PRO A 128 -5.57 -6.65 -7.00
CA PRO A 128 -4.21 -6.25 -6.67
C PRO A 128 -3.74 -5.05 -7.49
N VAL A 129 -2.90 -4.21 -6.89
CA VAL A 129 -2.21 -3.12 -7.56
C VAL A 129 -0.70 -3.27 -7.42
N LEU A 130 0.04 -2.91 -8.46
CA LEU A 130 1.50 -2.95 -8.49
C LEU A 130 2.07 -1.54 -8.39
N ALA A 131 2.87 -1.29 -7.37
CA ALA A 131 3.61 -0.05 -7.15
C ALA A 131 5.07 -0.23 -7.60
N PRO A 132 5.44 0.14 -8.84
CA PRO A 132 6.72 -0.25 -9.44
C PRO A 132 7.94 0.49 -8.88
N ARG A 133 7.72 1.52 -8.08
CA ARG A 133 8.78 2.34 -7.47
C ARG A 133 9.02 2.03 -5.99
N LEU A 134 8.21 1.14 -5.40
CA LEU A 134 8.25 0.81 -3.99
C LEU A 134 8.71 -0.63 -3.76
N GLU A 135 9.32 -0.82 -2.61
CA GLU A 135 9.56 -2.12 -1.98
C GLU A 135 8.85 -2.14 -0.61
N MET A 136 8.58 -3.31 -0.06
CA MET A 136 7.91 -3.45 1.25
C MET A 136 8.70 -2.74 2.37
N ALA A 137 10.02 -2.67 2.25
CA ALA A 137 10.88 -1.99 3.20
C ALA A 137 10.60 -0.48 3.28
N ASP A 138 10.16 0.14 2.19
CA ASP A 138 9.85 1.58 2.12
C ASP A 138 8.60 1.96 2.92
N LEU A 139 7.70 0.99 3.16
CA LEU A 139 6.44 1.26 3.86
C LEU A 139 6.57 1.25 5.38
N LYS A 140 7.70 0.79 5.92
CA LYS A 140 7.90 0.68 7.37
C LYS A 140 7.90 2.03 8.07
N GLY A 141 6.98 2.20 9.00
CA GLY A 141 6.82 3.46 9.73
C GLY A 141 5.97 4.48 8.98
N HIS A 142 5.18 4.04 8.02
CA HIS A 142 4.25 4.83 7.23
C HIS A 142 2.80 4.32 7.39
N ALA A 143 1.84 5.11 6.92
CA ALA A 143 0.45 4.70 6.84
C ALA A 143 0.03 4.55 5.37
N VAL A 144 -0.85 3.60 5.10
CA VAL A 144 -1.54 3.46 3.81
C VAL A 144 -2.95 4.01 3.97
N ILE A 145 -3.34 4.91 3.07
CA ILE A 145 -4.64 5.61 3.13
C ILE A 145 -5.42 5.38 1.86
N ILE A 146 -6.73 5.16 2.02
CA ILE A 146 -7.73 5.17 0.96
C ILE A 146 -8.52 6.47 1.09
N HIS A 147 -8.71 7.13 -0.05
CA HIS A 147 -9.44 8.39 -0.16
C HIS A 147 -10.87 8.18 -0.68
N GLU A 148 -11.76 9.14 -0.40
CA GLU A 148 -13.16 9.12 -0.85
C GLU A 148 -13.28 9.20 -2.38
N GLY A 149 -12.50 10.06 -3.02
CA GLY A 149 -12.48 10.27 -4.47
C GLY A 149 -11.40 9.49 -5.18
N GLY A 150 -11.44 9.53 -6.51
CA GLY A 150 -10.41 8.94 -7.38
C GLY A 150 -9.10 9.72 -7.39
N ASP A 151 -8.24 9.39 -8.35
CA ASP A 151 -6.95 10.04 -8.51
C ASP A 151 -6.67 10.31 -9.99
N THR A 152 -6.32 11.56 -10.31
CA THR A 152 -5.98 11.99 -11.67
C THR A 152 -4.50 11.84 -12.01
N TYR A 153 -3.68 11.42 -11.05
CA TYR A 153 -2.21 11.35 -11.15
C TYR A 153 -1.58 12.69 -11.53
N SER A 154 -2.15 13.80 -11.03
CA SER A 154 -1.65 15.14 -11.27
C SER A 154 -2.01 16.08 -10.12
N ASP A 155 -1.38 17.26 -10.05
CA ASP A 155 -1.73 18.31 -9.09
C ASP A 155 -2.94 19.16 -9.52
N GLN A 156 -3.71 18.72 -10.54
CA GLN A 156 -4.90 19.38 -11.03
C GLN A 156 -6.08 18.39 -11.13
N PRO A 157 -6.95 18.30 -10.12
CA PRO A 157 -6.99 19.04 -8.85
C PRO A 157 -5.84 18.67 -7.91
N GLU A 158 -5.64 19.45 -6.84
CA GLU A 158 -4.56 19.25 -5.87
C GLU A 158 -4.54 17.81 -5.37
N LEU A 159 -3.34 17.19 -5.35
CA LEU A 159 -3.10 15.81 -4.92
C LEU A 159 -4.06 14.79 -5.59
N GLY A 160 -4.29 14.95 -6.90
CA GLY A 160 -5.11 14.03 -7.67
C GLY A 160 -6.61 14.13 -7.45
N GLY A 161 -7.06 14.95 -6.49
CA GLY A 161 -8.47 15.12 -6.17
C GLY A 161 -9.07 14.03 -5.28
N GLY A 162 -8.24 13.28 -4.56
CA GLY A 162 -8.67 12.16 -3.70
C GLY A 162 -9.68 12.55 -2.61
N GLY A 163 -9.70 13.81 -2.16
CA GLY A 163 -10.66 14.27 -1.17
C GLY A 163 -10.41 13.74 0.25
N ALA A 164 -11.48 13.42 0.97
CA ALA A 164 -11.40 12.96 2.35
C ALA A 164 -10.67 11.61 2.46
N ARG A 165 -10.12 11.33 3.64
CA ARG A 165 -9.52 10.04 4.00
C ARG A 165 -10.62 9.19 4.62
N VAL A 166 -10.86 8.00 4.08
CA VAL A 166 -11.97 7.13 4.50
C VAL A 166 -11.49 5.84 5.15
N ALA A 167 -10.27 5.39 4.82
CA ALA A 167 -9.66 4.25 5.50
C ALA A 167 -8.15 4.41 5.63
N CYS A 168 -7.58 3.78 6.66
CA CYS A 168 -6.17 3.86 7.00
C CYS A 168 -5.68 2.57 7.65
N GLY A 169 -4.46 2.18 7.32
CA GLY A 169 -3.71 1.11 7.99
C GLY A 169 -2.25 1.50 8.19
N VAL A 170 -1.63 1.03 9.26
CA VAL A 170 -0.25 1.37 9.61
C VAL A 170 0.67 0.19 9.33
N VAL A 171 1.82 0.47 8.71
CA VAL A 171 2.92 -0.49 8.56
C VAL A 171 3.92 -0.23 9.69
N GLU A 172 3.94 -1.15 10.65
CA GLU A 172 4.83 -1.07 11.82
C GLU A 172 6.32 -1.09 11.41
N LYS A 173 7.20 -0.54 12.28
CA LYS A 173 8.65 -0.43 12.03
C LYS A 173 9.37 -1.77 12.13
#